data_9d0f21534e8f5638a7a61df85b99401f
#
_entry.id   9d0f21534e8f5638a7a61df85b99401f
#
_cell.length_a   1.000
_cell.length_b   1.000
_cell.length_c   1.000
_cell.angle_alpha   90.00
_cell.angle_beta   90.00
_cell.angle_gamma   90.00
#
_symmetry.space_group_name_H-M   'P 1'
#
loop_
_entity.id
_entity.type
_entity.pdbx_description
1 polymer ?
#
loop_
_entity_poly.entity_id
_entity_poly.type
_entity_poly.pdbx_seq_one_letter_code
_entity_poly.pdbx_strand_id
1 'polypeptide(L)'
;MEKFYSDKVELDDLAEAACISRFHYVRIFQRVYGLTPRAYLRDLRISKAKELIKQGTPITQTCFDVGYESVPTFSSVFKKCTGHTPTAYQRLQHSNLE
;
A
#
# COMPACT_ATOMS: atom_id res chain seq x y z
N MET A 1 1.40 -7.27 11.96
CA MET A 1 1.90 -6.58 10.77
C MET A 1 0.89 -5.65 10.13
N GLU A 2 -0.37 -5.85 10.41
CA GLU A 2 -1.37 -4.96 9.83
C GLU A 2 -1.21 -3.52 10.23
N LYS A 3 -0.68 -3.25 11.40
CA LYS A 3 -0.44 -1.90 11.84
C LYS A 3 0.45 -1.12 10.89
N PHE A 4 1.30 -1.80 10.14
CA PHE A 4 2.23 -1.12 9.25
C PHE A 4 1.59 -0.59 8.00
N TYR A 5 0.36 -1.01 7.68
CA TYR A 5 -0.33 -0.48 6.52
C TYR A 5 -0.72 0.98 6.72
N SER A 6 -1.10 1.32 7.93
CA SER A 6 -1.58 2.66 8.21
C SER A 6 -0.54 3.56 8.87
N ASP A 7 0.57 3.00 9.32
CA ASP A 7 1.61 3.81 9.91
C ASP A 7 2.54 4.33 8.85
N LYS A 8 2.86 5.60 8.95
CA LYS A 8 3.80 6.13 8.00
C LYS A 8 5.19 5.95 8.44
N VAL A 9 5.54 5.05 9.13
CA VAL A 9 6.60 4.87 9.81
C VAL A 9 7.64 4.63 9.27
N GLU A 10 7.92 4.45 9.13
CA GLU A 10 8.57 4.13 9.68
C GLU A 10 9.73 3.49 9.19
N LEU A 11 10.22 3.79 7.86
CA LEU A 11 11.53 3.44 7.37
C LEU A 11 12.61 4.08 8.22
N ASP A 12 12.37 5.34 8.59
CA ASP A 12 13.34 6.06 9.43
C ASP A 12 13.42 5.45 10.82
N ASP A 13 12.28 5.09 11.38
CA ASP A 13 12.24 4.50 12.71
C ASP A 13 12.91 3.13 12.72
N LEU A 14 12.68 2.33 11.68
CA LEU A 14 13.30 1.01 11.60
C LEU A 14 14.81 1.11 11.44
N ALA A 15 15.27 2.07 10.64
CA ALA A 15 16.70 2.27 10.45
C ALA A 15 17.37 2.71 11.75
N GLU A 16 16.73 3.58 12.51
CA GLU A 16 17.24 4.01 13.81
C GLU A 16 17.32 2.85 14.78
N ALA A 17 16.27 2.05 14.85
CA ALA A 17 16.23 0.91 15.75
C ALA A 17 17.33 -0.10 15.41
N ALA A 18 17.68 -0.21 14.15
CA ALA A 18 18.72 -1.13 13.71
C ALA A 18 20.12 -0.50 13.77
N CYS A 19 20.23 0.76 14.15
CA CYS A 19 21.49 1.48 14.24
C CYS A 19 22.26 1.51 12.92
N ILE A 20 21.53 1.61 11.81
CA ILE A 20 22.14 1.72 10.49
C ILE A 20 21.61 2.95 9.78
N SER A 21 22.36 3.42 8.79
CA SER A 21 21.91 4.58 8.03
C SER A 21 20.74 4.19 7.15
N ARG A 22 19.91 5.17 6.83
CA ARG A 22 18.75 4.95 5.97
C ARG A 22 19.15 4.39 4.61
N PHE A 23 20.24 4.90 4.03
CA PHE A 23 20.73 4.41 2.75
C PHE A 23 21.17 2.96 2.83
N HIS A 24 21.87 2.62 3.89
CA HIS A 24 22.34 1.27 4.10
C HIS A 24 21.17 0.30 4.26
N TYR A 25 20.18 0.70 5.04
CA TYR A 25 18.98 -0.11 5.24
C TYR A 25 18.24 -0.35 3.92
N VAL A 26 18.09 0.70 3.11
CA VAL A 26 17.40 0.58 1.83
C VAL A 26 18.13 -0.39 0.91
N ARG A 27 19.46 -0.33 0.87
CA ARG A 27 20.24 -1.23 0.03
C ARG A 27 20.09 -2.68 0.45
N ILE A 28 20.14 -2.94 1.76
CA ILE A 28 19.96 -4.29 2.27
C ILE A 28 18.58 -4.81 1.94
N PHE A 29 17.56 -3.99 2.19
CA PHE A 29 16.19 -4.37 1.92
C PHE A 29 16.00 -4.71 0.45
N GLN A 30 16.53 -3.86 -0.43
CA GLN A 30 16.40 -4.05 -1.86
C GLN A 30 17.09 -5.32 -2.33
N ARG A 31 18.23 -5.65 -1.71
CA ARG A 31 18.95 -6.89 -2.04
C ARG A 31 18.17 -8.12 -1.63
N VAL A 32 17.51 -8.07 -0.49
CA VAL A 32 16.77 -9.20 0.04
C VAL A 32 15.43 -9.38 -0.67
N TYR A 33 14.69 -8.29 -0.86
CA TYR A 33 13.33 -8.36 -1.38
C TYR A 33 13.19 -7.98 -2.85
N GLY A 34 14.24 -7.47 -3.47
CA GLY A 34 14.19 -7.09 -4.88
C GLY A 34 13.57 -5.74 -5.15
N LEU A 35 13.10 -5.04 -4.12
CA LEU A 35 12.53 -3.70 -4.28
C LEU A 35 12.75 -2.90 -3.00
N THR A 36 12.57 -1.57 -3.10
CA THR A 36 12.79 -0.70 -1.97
C THR A 36 11.71 -0.91 -0.91
N PRO A 37 11.99 -0.54 0.35
CA PRO A 37 10.99 -0.63 1.41
C PRO A 37 9.71 0.15 1.08
N ARG A 38 9.86 1.32 0.44
CA ARG A 38 8.68 2.11 0.05
C ARG A 38 7.83 1.39 -0.98
N ALA A 39 8.46 0.78 -1.97
CA ALA A 39 7.74 0.03 -2.98
C ALA A 39 7.07 -1.20 -2.38
N TYR A 40 7.77 -1.87 -1.47
CA TYR A 40 7.22 -3.03 -0.77
C TYR A 40 5.97 -2.64 0.03
N LEU A 41 6.06 -1.55 0.80
CA LEU A 41 4.94 -1.08 1.60
C LEU A 41 3.77 -0.64 0.72
N ARG A 42 4.07 0.04 -0.39
CA ARG A 42 3.05 0.43 -1.35
C ARG A 42 2.30 -0.79 -1.87
N ASP A 43 3.04 -1.83 -2.25
CA ASP A 43 2.42 -3.04 -2.78
C ASP A 43 1.55 -3.74 -1.73
N LEU A 44 2.00 -3.76 -0.47
CA LEU A 44 1.20 -4.32 0.62
C LEU A 44 -0.09 -3.54 0.81
N ARG A 45 0.00 -2.21 0.79
CA ARG A 45 -1.18 -1.36 0.95
C ARG A 45 -2.18 -1.58 -0.17
N ILE A 46 -1.68 -1.66 -1.40
CA ILE A 46 -2.56 -1.87 -2.55
C ILE A 46 -3.18 -3.27 -2.53
N SER A 47 -2.42 -4.29 -2.14
CA SER A 47 -2.97 -5.63 -1.99
C SER A 47 -4.09 -5.67 -0.97
N LYS A 48 -3.90 -5.01 0.17
CA LYS A 48 -4.93 -4.93 1.20
C LYS A 48 -6.14 -4.15 0.71
N ALA A 49 -5.91 -3.08 -0.05
CA ALA A 49 -6.99 -2.30 -0.62
C ALA A 49 -7.85 -3.15 -1.56
N LYS A 50 -7.23 -3.99 -2.38
CA LYS A 50 -7.96 -4.88 -3.26
C LYS A 50 -8.87 -5.81 -2.47
N GLU A 51 -8.38 -6.37 -1.39
CA GLU A 51 -9.17 -7.24 -0.53
C GLU A 51 -10.37 -6.51 0.06
N LEU A 52 -10.14 -5.31 0.59
CA LEU A 52 -11.20 -4.52 1.20
C LEU A 52 -12.27 -4.14 0.17
N ILE A 53 -11.85 -3.77 -1.03
CA ILE A 53 -12.79 -3.41 -2.09
C ILE A 53 -13.62 -4.63 -2.50
N LYS A 54 -13.01 -5.80 -2.58
CA LYS A 54 -13.73 -7.03 -2.88
C LYS A 54 -14.78 -7.36 -1.82
N GLN A 55 -14.49 -7.01 -0.58
CA GLN A 55 -15.41 -7.23 0.54
C GLN A 55 -16.54 -6.21 0.58
N GLY A 56 -16.51 -5.22 -0.30
CA GLY A 56 -17.55 -4.19 -0.34
C GLY A 56 -17.25 -2.97 0.50
N THR A 57 -16.04 -2.82 1.01
CA THR A 57 -15.68 -1.65 1.80
C THR A 57 -15.69 -0.40 0.92
N PRO A 58 -16.29 0.72 1.38
CA PRO A 58 -16.28 1.96 0.61
C PRO A 58 -14.87 2.41 0.27
N ILE A 59 -14.70 3.04 -0.87
CA ILE A 59 -13.39 3.47 -1.34
C ILE A 59 -12.73 4.43 -0.34
N THR A 60 -13.50 5.37 0.20
CA THR A 60 -12.96 6.33 1.17
C THR A 60 -12.43 5.62 2.41
N GLN A 61 -13.19 4.65 2.92
CA GLN A 61 -12.77 3.89 4.08
C GLN A 61 -11.53 3.05 3.77
N THR A 62 -11.52 2.42 2.60
CA THR A 62 -10.37 1.62 2.16
C THR A 62 -9.10 2.48 2.13
N CYS A 63 -9.20 3.68 1.58
CA CYS A 63 -8.09 4.61 1.48
C CYS A 63 -7.43 4.83 2.84
N PHE A 64 -8.23 5.17 3.83
CA PHE A 64 -7.70 5.46 5.16
C PHE A 64 -7.27 4.21 5.91
N ASP A 65 -7.97 3.11 5.72
CA ASP A 65 -7.63 1.85 6.39
C ASP A 65 -6.26 1.33 5.97
N VAL A 66 -5.86 1.57 4.72
CA VAL A 66 -4.56 1.10 4.26
C VAL A 66 -3.46 2.15 4.41
N GLY A 67 -3.78 3.31 4.98
CA GLY A 67 -2.76 4.27 5.39
C GLY A 67 -2.53 5.46 4.49
N TYR A 68 -3.41 5.72 3.53
CA TYR A 68 -3.30 6.92 2.71
C TYR A 68 -4.06 8.07 3.36
N GLU A 69 -3.58 9.30 3.13
CA GLU A 69 -4.18 10.47 3.74
C GLU A 69 -5.29 11.09 2.93
N SER A 70 -5.29 10.85 1.63
CA SER A 70 -6.32 11.43 0.77
C SER A 70 -6.70 10.47 -0.32
N VAL A 71 -7.96 10.51 -0.70
CA VAL A 71 -8.49 9.65 -1.76
C VAL A 71 -7.81 9.93 -3.11
N PRO A 72 -7.56 11.18 -3.51
CA PRO A 72 -6.86 11.42 -4.78
C PRO A 72 -5.49 10.76 -4.87
N THR A 73 -4.72 10.83 -3.79
CA THR A 73 -3.40 10.18 -3.76
C THR A 73 -3.55 8.67 -3.85
N PHE A 74 -4.45 8.12 -3.05
CA PHE A 74 -4.72 6.68 -3.07
C PHE A 74 -5.15 6.23 -4.46
N SER A 75 -6.08 6.94 -5.08
CA SER A 75 -6.58 6.59 -6.41
C SER A 75 -5.49 6.60 -7.46
N SER A 76 -4.60 7.59 -7.40
CA SER A 76 -3.49 7.70 -8.33
C SER A 76 -2.54 6.52 -8.20
N VAL A 77 -2.16 6.18 -6.98
CA VAL A 77 -1.26 5.05 -6.73
C VAL A 77 -1.93 3.73 -7.11
N PHE A 78 -3.19 3.57 -6.75
CA PHE A 78 -3.94 2.36 -7.06
C PHE A 78 -4.00 2.13 -8.57
N LYS A 79 -4.28 3.20 -9.32
CA LYS A 79 -4.34 3.10 -10.77
C LYS A 79 -2.98 2.73 -11.37
N LYS A 80 -1.90 3.29 -10.86
CA LYS A 80 -0.56 2.94 -11.33
C LYS A 80 -0.24 1.48 -11.08
N CYS A 81 -0.67 0.95 -9.95
CA CYS A 81 -0.35 -0.42 -9.57
C CYS A 81 -1.25 -1.47 -10.22
N THR A 82 -2.51 -1.13 -10.45
CA THR A 82 -3.50 -2.11 -10.93
C THR A 82 -3.98 -1.86 -12.35
N GLY A 83 -3.76 -0.66 -12.88
CA GLY A 83 -4.28 -0.28 -14.17
C GLY A 83 -5.70 0.27 -14.13
N HIS A 84 -6.32 0.29 -12.96
CA HIS A 84 -7.70 0.76 -12.80
C HIS A 84 -7.81 1.67 -11.58
N THR A 85 -8.71 2.65 -11.64
CA THR A 85 -9.03 3.43 -10.45
C THR A 85 -9.75 2.51 -9.44
N PRO A 86 -9.76 2.87 -8.16
CA PRO A 86 -10.47 2.06 -7.16
C PRO A 86 -11.94 1.86 -7.51
N THR A 87 -12.61 2.90 -8.02
CA THR A 87 -13.99 2.81 -8.41
C THR A 87 -14.19 1.85 -9.59
N ALA A 88 -13.32 1.94 -10.60
CA ALA A 88 -13.39 1.04 -11.74
C ALA A 88 -13.12 -0.39 -11.31
N TYR A 89 -12.15 -0.58 -10.43
CA TYR A 89 -11.82 -1.91 -9.91
C TYR A 89 -13.02 -2.50 -9.16
N GLN A 90 -13.68 -1.68 -8.36
CA GLN A 90 -14.88 -2.12 -7.63
C GLN A 90 -15.98 -2.58 -8.58
N ARG A 91 -16.19 -1.83 -9.66
CA ARG A 91 -17.18 -2.22 -10.68
C ARG A 91 -16.84 -3.55 -11.33
N LEU A 92 -15.56 -3.76 -11.63
CA LEU A 92 -15.11 -5.00 -12.21
C LEU A 92 -15.36 -6.19 -11.29
N GLN A 93 -15.12 -5.99 -9.99
CA GLN A 93 -15.39 -7.05 -9.02
C GLN A 93 -16.87 -7.40 -8.94
N HIS A 94 -17.73 -6.38 -8.97
CA HIS A 94 -19.16 -6.62 -8.93
C HIS A 94 -19.64 -7.34 -10.20
N SER A 95 -19.11 -6.96 -11.36
CA SER A 95 -19.47 -7.62 -12.61
C SER A 95 -19.05 -9.08 -12.60
N ASN A 96 -17.90 -9.38 -12.01
CA ASN A 96 -17.41 -10.75 -11.96
C ASN A 96 -18.22 -11.65 -11.03
N LEU A 97 -18.95 -11.04 -10.09
CA LEU A 97 -19.76 -11.82 -9.17
C LEU A 97 -21.09 -12.25 -9.77
N GLU A 98 -21.44 -11.66 -10.87
CA GLU A 98 -22.65 -12.04 -11.57
C GLU A 98 -22.35 -13.07 -12.63
#